data_6df99bbb5723cee5c46b395b50e0c92f
#
_entry.id   6df99bbb5723cee5c46b395b50e0c92f
#
_cell.length_a   1.000
_cell.length_b   1.000
_cell.length_c   1.000
_cell.angle_alpha   90.00
_cell.angle_beta   90.00
_cell.angle_gamma   90.00
#
_symmetry.space_group_name_H-M   'P 1'
#
loop_
_entity.id
_entity.type
_entity.pdbx_description
1 polymer ?
#
loop_
_entity_poly.entity_id
_entity_poly.type
_entity_poly.pdbx_seq_one_letter_code
_entity_poly.pdbx_strand_id
1 'polypeptide(L)'
;MKNQEDTNMNERNYSGEIATMIGAFLKTDDWNYRFDKETGRFRFGLNTNNKLKTLEYLVGVDTDTYTVYAISPVAADVSNPEERTAMAEFICRANYGMRYGNFELDLRDGEIRYKCFVNCDGALPSPAIVKDSIYMPAVTFSHYTPGILAILFNGASAEEAIALCGEEA
;
A
#
# COMPACT_ATOMS: atom_id res chain seq x y z
N MET A 1 -8.09 -53.93 0.76
CA MET A 1 -7.64 -52.83 1.63
C MET A 1 -7.09 -51.75 0.71
N LYS A 2 -7.89 -50.74 0.39
CA LYS A 2 -7.45 -49.57 -0.37
C LYS A 2 -7.03 -48.50 0.63
N ASN A 3 -5.79 -48.08 0.53
CA ASN A 3 -5.23 -46.98 1.31
C ASN A 3 -6.01 -45.70 1.03
N GLN A 4 -6.66 -45.17 2.04
CA GLN A 4 -7.06 -43.78 2.11
C GLN A 4 -5.79 -43.02 2.44
N GLU A 5 -5.11 -42.51 1.41
CA GLU A 5 -4.09 -41.47 1.59
C GLU A 5 -4.81 -40.13 1.75
N ASP A 6 -4.59 -39.58 2.91
CA ASP A 6 -5.09 -38.33 3.43
C ASP A 6 -4.95 -37.17 2.44
N THR A 7 -6.06 -36.72 1.89
CA THR A 7 -6.20 -35.40 1.29
C THR A 7 -6.48 -34.37 2.39
N ASN A 8 -5.49 -34.13 3.21
CA ASN A 8 -5.48 -32.95 4.07
C ASN A 8 -4.76 -31.81 3.33
N MET A 9 -5.31 -31.41 2.18
CA MET A 9 -5.00 -30.11 1.60
C MET A 9 -5.73 -29.09 2.45
N ASN A 10 -5.00 -28.49 3.37
CA ASN A 10 -5.39 -27.27 4.06
C ASN A 10 -5.82 -26.27 2.97
N GLU A 11 -7.14 -26.06 2.80
CA GLU A 11 -7.66 -25.13 1.80
C GLU A 11 -7.11 -23.76 2.13
N ARG A 12 -6.19 -23.30 1.30
CA ARG A 12 -5.60 -21.96 1.45
C ARG A 12 -6.70 -20.95 1.18
N ASN A 13 -6.88 -20.01 2.08
CA ASN A 13 -7.85 -18.93 1.94
C ASN A 13 -7.39 -17.84 0.93
N TYR A 14 -6.47 -18.16 0.02
CA TYR A 14 -5.95 -17.23 -0.99
C TYR A 14 -5.54 -17.98 -2.28
N SER A 15 -5.48 -17.24 -3.40
CA SER A 15 -5.04 -17.78 -4.69
C SER A 15 -3.52 -18.01 -4.72
N GLY A 16 -3.11 -19.28 -4.85
CA GLY A 16 -1.71 -19.65 -5.05
C GLY A 16 -1.16 -19.14 -6.40
N GLU A 17 -2.00 -18.98 -7.42
CA GLU A 17 -1.61 -18.48 -8.73
C GLU A 17 -1.29 -16.99 -8.67
N ILE A 18 -2.16 -16.16 -8.06
CA ILE A 18 -1.92 -14.74 -7.84
C ILE A 18 -0.64 -14.54 -7.00
N ALA A 19 -0.49 -15.31 -5.91
CA ALA A 19 0.71 -15.25 -5.08
C ALA A 19 1.98 -15.61 -5.87
N THR A 20 1.90 -16.59 -6.78
CA THR A 20 3.02 -16.97 -7.65
C THR A 20 3.39 -15.84 -8.62
N MET A 21 2.41 -15.15 -9.22
CA MET A 21 2.66 -14.02 -10.10
C MET A 21 3.35 -12.87 -9.39
N ILE A 22 2.87 -12.51 -8.19
CA ILE A 22 3.48 -11.44 -7.37
C ILE A 22 4.90 -11.84 -6.95
N GLY A 23 5.10 -13.07 -6.45
CA GLY A 23 6.42 -13.56 -6.06
C GLY A 23 7.40 -13.63 -7.22
N ALA A 24 6.97 -14.01 -8.43
CA ALA A 24 7.78 -14.02 -9.63
C ALA A 24 8.23 -12.60 -10.02
N PHE A 25 7.33 -11.62 -9.96
CA PHE A 25 7.67 -10.21 -10.19
C PHE A 25 8.71 -9.73 -9.16
N LEU A 26 8.45 -9.89 -7.86
CA LEU A 26 9.36 -9.44 -6.80
C LEU A 26 10.75 -10.07 -6.94
N LYS A 27 10.82 -11.34 -7.32
CA LYS A 27 12.09 -12.04 -7.55
C LYS A 27 12.82 -11.52 -8.78
N THR A 28 12.11 -11.28 -9.88
CA THR A 28 12.71 -10.80 -11.14
C THR A 28 13.24 -9.37 -11.00
N ASP A 29 12.59 -8.57 -10.18
CA ASP A 29 12.92 -7.16 -9.91
C ASP A 29 13.85 -6.99 -8.68
N ASP A 30 14.43 -8.09 -8.21
CA ASP A 30 15.44 -8.18 -7.12
C ASP A 30 14.99 -7.59 -5.78
N TRP A 31 13.70 -7.80 -5.43
CA TRP A 31 13.16 -7.38 -4.15
C TRP A 31 13.52 -8.34 -3.02
N ASN A 32 13.95 -7.81 -1.88
CA ASN A 32 14.07 -8.60 -0.66
C ASN A 32 12.73 -8.62 0.06
N TYR A 33 12.03 -9.77 0.06
CA TYR A 33 10.70 -9.91 0.62
C TYR A 33 10.55 -11.17 1.48
N ARG A 34 9.55 -11.16 2.35
CA ARG A 34 9.05 -12.34 3.07
C ARG A 34 7.65 -12.69 2.55
N PHE A 35 7.41 -13.97 2.36
CA PHE A 35 6.09 -14.49 2.02
C PHE A 35 5.62 -15.46 3.10
N ASP A 36 4.49 -15.17 3.69
CA ASP A 36 3.79 -16.03 4.63
C ASP A 36 2.82 -16.94 3.85
N LYS A 37 3.17 -18.23 3.78
CA LYS A 37 2.40 -19.24 3.06
C LYS A 37 1.08 -19.63 3.73
N GLU A 38 0.92 -19.32 5.01
CA GLU A 38 -0.32 -19.61 5.75
C GLU A 38 -1.38 -18.55 5.46
N THR A 39 -0.96 -17.29 5.36
CA THR A 39 -1.88 -16.15 5.21
C THR A 39 -1.91 -15.52 3.82
N GLY A 40 -1.04 -15.93 2.89
CA GLY A 40 -0.94 -15.34 1.56
C GLY A 40 -0.40 -13.90 1.56
N ARG A 41 0.42 -13.52 2.55
CA ARG A 41 0.90 -12.15 2.71
C ARG A 41 2.37 -12.00 2.36
N PHE A 42 2.67 -10.96 1.56
CA PHE A 42 4.04 -10.50 1.31
C PHE A 42 4.34 -9.28 2.17
N ARG A 43 5.58 -9.19 2.67
CA ARG A 43 6.12 -8.02 3.38
C ARG A 43 7.49 -7.69 2.83
N PHE A 44 7.71 -6.42 2.53
CA PHE A 44 8.98 -5.88 2.05
C PHE A 44 9.07 -4.38 2.31
N GLY A 45 10.26 -3.80 2.14
CA GLY A 45 10.48 -2.37 2.24
C GLY A 45 10.98 -1.80 0.93
N LEU A 46 10.61 -0.56 0.63
CA LEU A 46 11.13 0.21 -0.50
C LEU A 46 11.85 1.45 0.01
N ASN A 47 13.13 1.57 -0.31
CA ASN A 47 13.85 2.82 -0.09
C ASN A 47 13.42 3.86 -1.12
N THR A 48 12.94 4.99 -0.65
CA THR A 48 12.54 6.13 -1.47
C THR A 48 13.63 7.19 -1.49
N ASN A 49 13.71 7.96 -2.57
CA ASN A 49 14.64 9.07 -2.68
C ASN A 49 14.09 10.37 -2.06
N ASN A 50 13.02 10.29 -1.28
CA ASN A 50 12.41 11.42 -0.60
C ASN A 50 12.70 11.43 0.91
N LYS A 51 12.17 12.42 1.64
CA LYS A 51 12.40 12.61 3.07
C LYS A 51 11.80 11.50 3.95
N LEU A 52 10.86 10.68 3.46
CA LEU A 52 10.35 9.51 4.18
C LEU A 52 11.36 8.37 4.21
N LYS A 53 12.31 8.35 3.27
CA LYS A 53 13.38 7.36 3.11
C LYS A 53 12.92 5.94 2.81
N THR A 54 11.98 5.40 3.56
CA THR A 54 11.53 4.01 3.41
C THR A 54 10.01 3.93 3.53
N LEU A 55 9.37 3.15 2.68
CA LEU A 55 7.98 2.73 2.84
C LEU A 55 7.96 1.24 3.17
N GLU A 56 7.09 0.85 4.11
CA GLU A 56 6.81 -0.55 4.36
C GLU A 56 5.67 -1.02 3.46
N TYR A 57 5.82 -2.21 2.87
CA TYR A 57 4.80 -2.81 2.02
C TYR A 57 4.21 -4.05 2.65
N LEU A 58 2.89 -4.13 2.61
CA LEU A 58 2.11 -5.31 2.89
C LEU A 58 1.23 -5.61 1.69
N VAL A 59 1.40 -6.80 1.08
CA VAL A 59 0.52 -7.28 0.03
C VAL A 59 -0.28 -8.45 0.57
N GLY A 60 -1.60 -8.34 0.58
CA GLY A 60 -2.52 -9.40 0.95
C GLY A 60 -3.16 -10.00 -0.27
N VAL A 61 -3.04 -11.32 -0.45
CA VAL A 61 -3.67 -12.07 -1.53
C VAL A 61 -4.92 -12.75 -0.98
N ASP A 62 -6.05 -12.58 -1.68
CA ASP A 62 -7.30 -13.29 -1.46
C ASP A 62 -7.54 -14.32 -2.59
N THR A 63 -8.74 -14.87 -2.72
CA THR A 63 -9.07 -15.92 -3.70
C THR A 63 -9.02 -15.42 -5.14
N ASP A 64 -9.48 -14.19 -5.37
CA ASP A 64 -9.65 -13.58 -6.71
C ASP A 64 -9.21 -12.12 -6.77
N THR A 65 -8.56 -11.64 -5.71
CA THR A 65 -8.07 -10.26 -5.60
C THR A 65 -6.73 -10.21 -4.88
N TYR A 66 -6.06 -9.07 -4.95
CA TYR A 66 -5.01 -8.73 -3.99
C TYR A 66 -5.01 -7.23 -3.70
N THR A 67 -4.49 -6.88 -2.53
CA THR A 67 -4.38 -5.49 -2.09
C THR A 67 -2.93 -5.20 -1.70
N VAL A 68 -2.40 -4.10 -2.22
CA VAL A 68 -1.09 -3.56 -1.85
C VAL A 68 -1.30 -2.39 -0.92
N TYR A 69 -0.66 -2.43 0.24
CA TYR A 69 -0.53 -1.30 1.14
C TYR A 69 0.92 -0.85 1.16
N ALA A 70 1.16 0.44 0.91
CA ALA A 70 2.42 1.10 1.22
C ALA A 70 2.19 1.99 2.44
N ILE A 71 2.97 1.78 3.49
CA ILE A 71 2.77 2.38 4.81
C ILE A 71 3.88 3.39 5.06
N SER A 72 3.49 4.60 5.47
CA SER A 72 4.41 5.67 5.86
C SER A 72 5.16 5.31 7.15
N PRO A 73 6.47 5.63 7.25
CA PRO A 73 7.22 5.47 8.49
C PRO A 73 6.87 6.53 9.54
N VAL A 74 6.09 7.54 9.18
CA VAL A 74 5.60 8.59 10.08
C VAL A 74 4.09 8.55 10.15
N ALA A 75 3.56 8.81 11.34
CA ALA A 75 2.13 8.83 11.64
C ALA A 75 1.70 10.23 12.12
N ALA A 76 0.42 10.55 11.95
CA ALA A 76 -0.16 11.76 12.49
C ALA A 76 -0.44 11.62 13.99
N ASP A 77 -0.23 12.69 14.77
CA ASP A 77 -0.66 12.72 16.17
C ASP A 77 -2.18 12.92 16.24
N VAL A 78 -2.90 11.80 16.30
CA VAL A 78 -4.37 11.80 16.39
C VAL A 78 -4.91 12.30 17.74
N SER A 79 -4.05 12.44 18.75
CA SER A 79 -4.40 13.07 20.04
C SER A 79 -4.42 14.60 19.94
N ASN A 80 -3.72 15.17 18.95
CA ASN A 80 -3.78 16.59 18.60
C ASN A 80 -4.96 16.83 17.63
N PRO A 81 -6.05 17.50 18.03
CA PRO A 81 -7.21 17.70 17.17
C PRO A 81 -6.93 18.52 15.91
N GLU A 82 -6.00 19.48 15.98
CA GLU A 82 -5.63 20.34 14.85
C GLU A 82 -4.88 19.53 13.78
N GLU A 83 -3.86 18.79 14.19
CA GLU A 83 -3.07 17.94 13.28
C GLU A 83 -3.93 16.83 12.67
N ARG A 84 -4.74 16.15 13.50
CA ARG A 84 -5.68 15.13 13.04
C ARG A 84 -6.64 15.67 11.99
N THR A 85 -7.22 16.85 12.21
CA THR A 85 -8.16 17.48 11.28
C THR A 85 -7.45 17.89 9.99
N ALA A 86 -6.30 18.53 10.08
CA ALA A 86 -5.51 18.94 8.93
C ALA A 86 -5.08 17.75 8.08
N MET A 87 -4.62 16.64 8.71
CA MET A 87 -4.21 15.44 7.99
C MET A 87 -5.40 14.74 7.32
N ALA A 88 -6.55 14.62 8.00
CA ALA A 88 -7.74 14.02 7.42
C ALA A 88 -8.27 14.82 6.21
N GLU A 89 -8.29 16.15 6.29
CA GLU A 89 -8.66 17.02 5.19
C GLU A 89 -7.64 16.93 4.04
N PHE A 90 -6.33 16.94 4.35
CA PHE A 90 -5.28 16.80 3.35
C PHE A 90 -5.44 15.49 2.55
N ILE A 91 -5.66 14.36 3.23
CA ILE A 91 -5.88 13.06 2.58
C ILE A 91 -7.15 13.07 1.73
N CYS A 92 -8.22 13.71 2.20
CA CYS A 92 -9.45 13.87 1.40
C CYS A 92 -9.17 14.65 0.11
N ARG A 93 -8.43 15.76 0.18
CA ARG A 93 -8.05 16.57 -0.98
C ARG A 93 -7.11 15.80 -1.92
N ALA A 94 -6.10 15.10 -1.38
CA ALA A 94 -5.16 14.30 -2.15
C ALA A 94 -5.84 13.16 -2.92
N ASN A 95 -6.84 12.53 -2.32
CA ASN A 95 -7.60 11.43 -2.95
C ASN A 95 -8.54 11.90 -4.06
N TYR A 96 -8.89 13.18 -4.11
CA TYR A 96 -9.80 13.68 -5.12
C TYR A 96 -9.17 13.58 -6.51
N GLY A 97 -9.79 12.77 -7.37
CA GLY A 97 -9.32 12.54 -8.74
C GLY A 97 -8.27 11.46 -8.91
N MET A 98 -7.76 10.82 -7.84
CA MET A 98 -6.83 9.71 -7.96
C MET A 98 -7.42 8.55 -8.78
N ARG A 99 -6.61 8.00 -9.70
CA ARG A 99 -7.03 6.91 -10.58
C ARG A 99 -6.58 5.53 -10.07
N TYR A 100 -5.44 5.47 -9.38
CA TYR A 100 -4.82 4.24 -8.91
C TYR A 100 -4.77 4.22 -7.40
N GLY A 101 -5.79 3.65 -6.76
CA GLY A 101 -5.79 3.54 -5.32
C GLY A 101 -6.13 4.85 -4.60
N ASN A 102 -5.78 4.90 -3.32
CA ASN A 102 -6.10 6.03 -2.45
C ASN A 102 -5.23 6.02 -1.19
N PHE A 103 -5.06 7.17 -0.56
CA PHE A 103 -4.56 7.25 0.81
C PHE A 103 -5.64 6.88 1.83
N GLU A 104 -5.21 6.29 2.92
CA GLU A 104 -6.03 6.01 4.11
C GLU A 104 -5.33 6.57 5.34
N LEU A 105 -6.12 7.11 6.29
CA LEU A 105 -5.66 7.55 7.61
C LEU A 105 -6.38 6.73 8.67
N ASP A 106 -5.64 6.04 9.53
CA ASP A 106 -6.23 5.39 10.68
C ASP A 106 -6.33 6.38 11.85
N LEU A 107 -7.56 6.74 12.23
CA LEU A 107 -7.80 7.68 13.32
C LEU A 107 -7.57 7.09 14.72
N ARG A 108 -7.17 5.81 14.82
CA ARG A 108 -6.82 5.17 16.09
C ARG A 108 -5.38 5.43 16.49
N ASP A 109 -4.47 5.46 15.53
CA ASP A 109 -3.02 5.55 15.75
C ASP A 109 -2.28 6.51 14.82
N GLY A 110 -3.01 7.10 13.84
CA GLY A 110 -2.45 8.06 12.90
C GLY A 110 -1.70 7.43 11.71
N GLU A 111 -1.75 6.11 11.53
CA GLU A 111 -1.12 5.46 10.38
C GLU A 111 -1.60 6.09 9.07
N ILE A 112 -0.63 6.49 8.25
CA ILE A 112 -0.87 6.98 6.88
C ILE A 112 -0.39 5.89 5.93
N ARG A 113 -1.30 5.37 5.10
CA ARG A 113 -0.96 4.37 4.10
C ARG A 113 -1.61 4.66 2.76
N TYR A 114 -1.00 4.17 1.70
CA TYR A 114 -1.60 4.15 0.37
C TYR A 114 -2.08 2.74 0.06
N LYS A 115 -3.29 2.61 -0.45
CA LYS A 115 -3.91 1.33 -0.81
C LYS A 115 -4.12 1.25 -2.31
N CYS A 116 -3.68 0.15 -2.91
CA CYS A 116 -3.98 -0.21 -4.28
C CYS A 116 -4.69 -1.58 -4.29
N PHE A 117 -5.90 -1.62 -4.82
CA PHE A 117 -6.69 -2.84 -4.94
C PHE A 117 -6.68 -3.34 -6.38
N VAL A 118 -6.47 -4.65 -6.57
CA VAL A 118 -6.47 -5.30 -7.88
C VAL A 118 -7.46 -6.45 -7.90
N ASN A 119 -8.45 -6.34 -8.77
CA ASN A 119 -9.39 -7.42 -9.07
C ASN A 119 -8.77 -8.37 -10.10
N CYS A 120 -8.72 -9.66 -9.77
CA CYS A 120 -8.21 -10.73 -10.61
C CYS A 120 -9.31 -11.77 -10.96
N ASP A 121 -10.59 -11.42 -10.68
CA ASP A 121 -11.71 -12.30 -11.05
C ASP A 121 -11.78 -12.48 -12.56
N GLY A 122 -11.70 -13.74 -13.00
CA GLY A 122 -11.72 -14.13 -14.41
C GLY A 122 -10.41 -13.97 -15.17
N ALA A 123 -9.37 -13.31 -14.63
CA ALA A 123 -8.04 -13.21 -15.28
C ALA A 123 -6.92 -12.94 -14.28
N LEU A 124 -5.82 -13.68 -14.39
CA LEU A 124 -4.62 -13.41 -13.60
C LEU A 124 -4.01 -12.04 -13.98
N PRO A 125 -3.41 -11.30 -13.02
CA PRO A 125 -2.81 -10.01 -13.29
C PRO A 125 -1.59 -10.19 -14.21
N SER A 126 -1.45 -9.33 -15.21
CA SER A 126 -0.23 -9.29 -16.01
C SER A 126 0.95 -8.78 -15.17
N PRO A 127 2.21 -9.08 -15.54
CA PRO A 127 3.38 -8.52 -14.87
C PRO A 127 3.37 -6.98 -14.82
N ALA A 128 2.80 -6.32 -15.81
CA ALA A 128 2.64 -4.86 -15.82
C ALA A 128 1.68 -4.38 -14.73
N ILE A 129 0.53 -5.05 -14.55
CA ILE A 129 -0.43 -4.73 -13.48
C ILE A 129 0.21 -4.92 -12.11
N VAL A 130 0.95 -6.02 -11.90
CA VAL A 130 1.68 -6.26 -10.64
C VAL A 130 2.71 -5.16 -10.40
N LYS A 131 3.50 -4.81 -11.40
CA LYS A 131 4.48 -3.73 -11.34
C LYS A 131 3.82 -2.40 -10.93
N ASP A 132 2.79 -2.00 -11.63
CA ASP A 132 2.11 -0.72 -11.38
C ASP A 132 1.50 -0.67 -9.97
N SER A 133 0.88 -1.77 -9.51
CA SER A 133 0.31 -1.84 -8.17
C SER A 133 1.35 -1.68 -7.04
N ILE A 134 2.64 -2.00 -7.30
CA ILE A 134 3.73 -1.88 -6.33
C ILE A 134 4.43 -0.53 -6.44
N TYR A 135 4.68 -0.01 -7.66
CA TYR A 135 5.42 1.23 -7.84
C TYR A 135 4.57 2.50 -7.70
N MET A 136 3.31 2.47 -8.13
CA MET A 136 2.44 3.65 -8.04
C MET A 136 2.27 4.17 -6.60
N PRO A 137 2.13 3.33 -5.56
CA PRO A 137 2.13 3.82 -4.18
C PRO A 137 3.36 4.66 -3.84
N ALA A 138 4.56 4.22 -4.23
CA ALA A 138 5.79 4.96 -3.94
C ALA A 138 5.89 6.27 -4.71
N VAL A 139 5.47 6.29 -5.97
CA VAL A 139 5.40 7.52 -6.79
C VAL A 139 4.43 8.51 -6.16
N THR A 140 3.23 8.04 -5.77
CA THR A 140 2.22 8.89 -5.14
C THR A 140 2.69 9.41 -3.79
N PHE A 141 3.29 8.58 -2.94
CA PHE A 141 3.89 9.05 -1.70
C PHE A 141 4.97 10.11 -1.95
N SER A 142 5.82 9.91 -2.96
CA SER A 142 6.86 10.90 -3.28
C SER A 142 6.28 12.26 -3.65
N HIS A 143 5.18 12.27 -4.39
CA HIS A 143 4.47 13.50 -4.76
C HIS A 143 3.84 14.20 -3.53
N TYR A 144 3.18 13.44 -2.64
CA TYR A 144 2.47 14.02 -1.50
C TYR A 144 3.30 14.16 -0.21
N THR A 145 4.54 13.64 -0.17
CA THR A 145 5.44 13.76 0.98
C THR A 145 5.65 15.20 1.47
N PRO A 146 5.83 16.22 0.61
CA PRO A 146 5.98 17.61 1.08
C PRO A 146 4.82 18.07 1.95
N GLY A 147 3.58 17.79 1.53
CA GLY A 147 2.38 18.15 2.28
C GLY A 147 2.24 17.39 3.60
N ILE A 148 2.46 16.08 3.58
CA ILE A 148 2.44 15.25 4.79
C ILE A 148 3.41 15.82 5.84
N LEU A 149 4.66 16.07 5.45
CA LEU A 149 5.68 16.58 6.38
C LEU A 149 5.42 18.02 6.84
N ALA A 150 4.79 18.85 6.00
CA ALA A 150 4.41 20.21 6.39
C ALA A 150 3.37 20.21 7.52
N ILE A 151 2.38 19.32 7.46
CA ILE A 151 1.41 19.15 8.54
C ILE A 151 2.09 18.64 9.81
N LEU A 152 2.83 17.52 9.71
CA LEU A 152 3.43 16.84 10.86
C LEU A 152 4.47 17.68 11.61
N PHE A 153 5.26 18.46 10.90
CA PHE A 153 6.43 19.14 11.50
C PHE A 153 6.35 20.66 11.50
N ASN A 154 5.46 21.26 10.69
CA ASN A 154 5.36 22.72 10.58
C ASN A 154 3.99 23.25 10.95
N GLY A 155 3.03 22.38 11.31
CA GLY A 155 1.67 22.80 11.65
C GLY A 155 0.89 23.43 10.49
N ALA A 156 1.21 23.05 9.24
CA ALA A 156 0.53 23.58 8.07
C ALA A 156 -0.94 23.15 8.04
N SER A 157 -1.80 24.02 7.51
CA SER A 157 -3.17 23.65 7.19
C SER A 157 -3.20 22.65 6.01
N ALA A 158 -4.32 21.96 5.82
CA ALA A 158 -4.50 21.05 4.69
C ALA A 158 -4.37 21.77 3.34
N GLU A 159 -4.85 23.01 3.27
CA GLU A 159 -4.79 23.82 2.05
C GLU A 159 -3.36 24.23 1.70
N GLU A 160 -2.58 24.68 2.67
CA GLU A 160 -1.16 24.98 2.49
C GLU A 160 -0.37 23.72 2.10
N ALA A 161 -0.67 22.59 2.77
CA ALA A 161 0.00 21.32 2.51
C ALA A 161 -0.24 20.79 1.09
N ILE A 162 -1.49 20.85 0.61
CA ILE A 162 -1.80 20.40 -0.76
C ILE A 162 -1.17 21.31 -1.82
N ALA A 163 -1.10 22.62 -1.55
CA ALA A 163 -0.44 23.56 -2.44
C ALA A 163 1.07 23.27 -2.61
N LEU A 164 1.72 22.71 -1.58
CA LEU A 164 3.13 22.31 -1.65
C LEU A 164 3.36 21.07 -2.54
N CYS A 165 2.33 20.29 -2.80
CA CYS A 165 2.43 19.10 -3.65
C CYS A 165 2.31 19.43 -5.15
N GLY A 166 1.83 20.63 -5.49
CA GLY A 166 1.57 21.05 -6.87
C GLY A 166 0.28 20.43 -7.43
N GLU A 167 -0.16 20.94 -8.58
CA GLU A 167 -1.24 20.31 -9.34
C GLU A 167 -0.70 19.07 -10.07
N GLU A 168 -1.43 17.95 -10.03
CA GLU A 168 -1.14 16.82 -10.92
C GLU A 168 -1.39 17.28 -12.36
N ALA A 169 -0.35 17.16 -13.20
CA ALA A 169 -0.41 17.50 -14.62
C ALA A 169 -1.15 16.41 -15.43
#